data_7d52cd8cd63dd0f260a9612ea44e8f91
#
_entry.id   7d52cd8cd63dd0f260a9612ea44e8f91
#
_cell.length_a   1.000
_cell.length_b   1.000
_cell.length_c   1.000
_cell.angle_alpha   90.00
_cell.angle_beta   90.00
_cell.angle_gamma   90.00
#
_symmetry.space_group_name_H-M   'P 1'
#
loop_
_entity.id
_entity.type
_entity.pdbx_description
1 polymer ?
#
loop_
_entity_poly.entity_id
_entity_poly.type
_entity_poly.pdbx_seq_one_letter_code
_entity_poly.pdbx_strand_id
1 'polypeptide(L)'
;MELESLGNSLMNLPLEDRLSLLTSTYSKDVIAFSSSFGQEDQAITHAIATQKLPIKIFTLDTGRQFQESYELMDLTKKKYQLDLITYFPNLDKTEKLVREKGFNSFYSSVENRKECCFIRKM
;
A
#
# COMPACT_ATOMS: atom_id res chain seq x y z
N MET A 1 1.62 -24.69 7.10
CA MET A 1 3.02 -24.41 6.72
C MET A 1 3.57 -23.33 7.65
N GLU A 2 4.73 -23.57 8.24
CA GLU A 2 5.37 -22.57 9.08
C GLU A 2 5.93 -21.43 8.24
N LEU A 3 5.99 -20.24 8.82
CA LEU A 3 6.49 -19.05 8.10
C LEU A 3 7.92 -19.21 7.60
N GLU A 4 8.77 -19.89 8.37
CA GLU A 4 10.15 -20.12 7.99
C GLU A 4 10.26 -21.04 6.75
N SER A 5 9.50 -22.11 6.73
CA SER A 5 9.44 -23.02 5.57
C SER A 5 8.89 -22.30 4.33
N LEU A 6 7.87 -21.48 4.51
CA LEU A 6 7.31 -20.69 3.43
C LEU A 6 8.33 -19.69 2.87
N GLY A 7 9.05 -18.99 3.76
CA GLY A 7 10.10 -18.07 3.36
C GLY A 7 11.19 -18.74 2.55
N ASN A 8 11.65 -19.92 2.98
CA ASN A 8 12.67 -20.68 2.26
C ASN A 8 12.18 -21.12 0.87
N SER A 9 10.92 -21.55 0.77
CA SER A 9 10.32 -21.92 -0.51
C SER A 9 10.21 -20.72 -1.46
N LEU A 10 9.89 -19.54 -0.93
CA LEU A 10 9.71 -18.32 -1.72
C LEU A 10 11.03 -17.76 -2.26
N MET A 11 12.15 -17.94 -1.54
CA MET A 11 13.44 -17.35 -1.91
C MET A 11 13.94 -17.77 -3.28
N ASN A 12 13.61 -18.96 -3.74
CA ASN A 12 14.12 -19.54 -4.98
C ASN A 12 13.14 -19.43 -6.15
N LEU A 13 12.01 -18.73 -5.98
CA LEU A 13 10.99 -18.62 -7.01
C LEU A 13 10.95 -17.22 -7.66
N PRO A 14 10.59 -17.13 -8.94
CA PRO A 14 10.25 -15.85 -9.57
C PRO A 14 9.08 -15.17 -8.85
N LEU A 15 8.89 -13.88 -9.05
CA LEU A 15 7.83 -13.11 -8.40
C LEU A 15 6.45 -13.71 -8.62
N GLU A 16 6.11 -14.06 -9.86
CA GLU A 16 4.81 -14.63 -10.21
C GLU A 16 4.55 -15.93 -9.46
N ASP A 17 5.57 -16.80 -9.38
CA ASP A 17 5.45 -18.08 -8.69
C ASP A 17 5.36 -17.90 -7.18
N ARG A 18 6.04 -16.90 -6.62
CA ARG A 18 5.93 -16.55 -5.20
C ARG A 18 4.51 -16.15 -4.85
N LEU A 19 3.90 -15.30 -5.66
CA LEU A 19 2.53 -14.85 -5.44
C LEU A 19 1.54 -16.00 -5.58
N SER A 20 1.73 -16.87 -6.57
CA SER A 20 0.89 -18.05 -6.77
C SER A 20 0.99 -19.01 -5.58
N LEU A 21 2.19 -19.21 -5.04
CA LEU A 21 2.38 -20.07 -3.86
C LEU A 21 1.66 -19.48 -2.65
N LEU A 22 1.74 -18.18 -2.43
CA LEU A 22 1.05 -17.53 -1.33
C LEU A 22 -0.47 -17.68 -1.44
N THR A 23 -1.02 -17.50 -2.63
CA THR A 23 -2.48 -17.62 -2.82
C THR A 23 -2.97 -19.04 -2.72
N SER A 24 -2.14 -20.04 -3.03
CA SER A 24 -2.48 -21.44 -2.84
C SER A 24 -2.36 -21.90 -1.37
N THR A 25 -1.51 -21.22 -0.59
CA THR A 25 -1.28 -21.54 0.83
C THR A 25 -2.33 -20.91 1.73
N TYR A 26 -2.78 -19.71 1.43
CA TYR A 26 -3.73 -18.95 2.24
C TYR A 26 -5.04 -18.72 1.49
N SER A 27 -6.13 -18.61 2.26
CA SER A 27 -7.44 -18.34 1.66
C SER A 27 -7.54 -16.89 1.15
N LYS A 28 -8.55 -16.67 0.29
CA LYS A 28 -8.76 -15.41 -0.43
C LYS A 28 -8.76 -14.16 0.45
N ASP A 29 -9.35 -14.22 1.63
CA ASP A 29 -9.52 -13.03 2.49
C ASP A 29 -8.37 -12.82 3.47
N VAL A 30 -7.31 -13.64 3.41
CA VAL A 30 -6.18 -13.58 4.34
C VAL A 30 -5.03 -12.75 3.79
N ILE A 31 -4.93 -12.62 2.46
CA ILE A 31 -3.81 -11.93 1.81
C ILE A 31 -4.27 -10.58 1.27
N ALA A 32 -3.55 -9.53 1.65
CA ALA A 32 -3.75 -8.18 1.11
C ALA A 32 -2.37 -7.57 0.79
N PHE A 33 -2.33 -6.68 -0.19
CA PHE A 33 -1.12 -6.00 -0.59
C PHE A 33 -1.29 -4.49 -0.39
N SER A 34 -0.39 -3.89 0.39
CA SER A 34 -0.34 -2.45 0.59
C SER A 34 0.58 -1.84 -0.45
N SER A 35 0.04 -1.02 -1.34
CA SER A 35 0.79 -0.38 -2.40
C SER A 35 1.05 1.09 -2.10
N SER A 36 2.28 1.53 -2.28
CA SER A 36 2.64 2.95 -2.26
C SER A 36 2.85 3.52 -3.67
N PHE A 37 2.57 2.71 -4.70
CA PHE A 37 2.74 3.06 -6.11
C PHE A 37 4.18 3.37 -6.51
N GLY A 38 5.14 2.87 -5.74
CA GLY A 38 6.53 2.88 -6.16
C GLY A 38 6.78 1.87 -7.28
N GLN A 39 7.95 1.93 -7.88
CA GLN A 39 8.30 1.06 -9.01
C GLN A 39 8.18 -0.43 -8.67
N GLU A 40 8.64 -0.82 -7.50
CA GLU A 40 8.58 -2.20 -7.03
C GLU A 40 7.14 -2.64 -6.77
N ASP A 41 6.34 -1.76 -6.17
CA ASP A 41 4.93 -2.03 -5.89
C ASP A 41 4.14 -2.22 -7.19
N GLN A 42 4.46 -1.45 -8.23
CA GLN A 42 3.82 -1.57 -9.52
C GLN A 42 4.14 -2.92 -10.19
N ALA A 43 5.35 -3.44 -10.02
CA ALA A 43 5.72 -4.77 -10.52
C ALA A 43 4.87 -5.85 -9.86
N ILE A 44 4.66 -5.76 -8.54
CA ILE A 44 3.81 -6.70 -7.80
C ILE A 44 2.35 -6.58 -8.23
N THR A 45 1.86 -5.35 -8.39
CA THR A 45 0.50 -5.09 -8.86
C THR A 45 0.27 -5.70 -10.26
N HIS A 46 1.23 -5.53 -11.15
CA HIS A 46 1.18 -6.11 -12.49
C HIS A 46 1.07 -7.64 -12.44
N ALA A 47 1.88 -8.28 -11.60
CA ALA A 47 1.86 -9.73 -11.43
C ALA A 47 0.52 -10.22 -10.88
N ILE A 48 -0.04 -9.52 -9.87
CA ILE A 48 -1.35 -9.86 -9.30
C ILE A 48 -2.44 -9.74 -10.35
N ALA A 49 -2.44 -8.64 -11.10
CA ALA A 49 -3.49 -8.35 -12.07
C ALA A 49 -3.44 -9.29 -13.28
N THR A 50 -2.24 -9.56 -13.81
CA THR A 50 -2.08 -10.42 -14.99
C THR A 50 -2.42 -11.87 -14.71
N GLN A 51 -2.14 -12.36 -13.51
CA GLN A 51 -2.47 -13.72 -13.09
C GLN A 51 -3.85 -13.84 -12.45
N LYS A 52 -4.56 -12.73 -12.29
CA LYS A 52 -5.88 -12.66 -11.64
C LYS A 52 -5.88 -13.34 -10.27
N LEU A 53 -4.87 -13.05 -9.47
CA LEU A 53 -4.73 -13.64 -8.13
C LEU A 53 -5.73 -13.01 -7.15
N PRO A 54 -6.25 -13.80 -6.19
CA PRO A 54 -7.23 -13.29 -5.23
C PRO A 54 -6.58 -12.51 -4.08
N ILE A 55 -5.81 -11.49 -4.42
CA ILE A 55 -5.13 -10.62 -3.46
C ILE A 55 -5.79 -9.25 -3.54
N LYS A 56 -6.25 -8.73 -2.41
CA LYS A 56 -6.79 -7.37 -2.32
C LYS A 56 -5.64 -6.38 -2.29
N ILE A 57 -5.76 -5.32 -3.08
CA ILE A 57 -4.76 -4.25 -3.12
C ILE A 57 -5.35 -3.02 -2.44
N PHE A 58 -4.62 -2.44 -1.50
CA PHE A 58 -5.04 -1.22 -0.84
C PHE A 58 -3.89 -0.22 -0.76
N THR A 59 -4.24 1.04 -0.59
CA THR A 59 -3.27 2.12 -0.40
C THR A 59 -3.73 3.04 0.71
N LEU A 60 -2.77 3.75 1.29
CA LEU A 60 -3.04 4.77 2.30
C LEU A 60 -2.89 6.14 1.65
N ASP A 61 -3.98 6.91 1.63
CA ASP A 61 -3.93 8.30 1.21
C ASP A 61 -3.73 9.16 2.45
N THR A 62 -2.53 9.73 2.56
CA THR A 62 -2.18 10.56 3.71
C THR A 62 -2.81 11.94 3.68
N GLY A 63 -3.48 12.29 2.58
CA GLY A 63 -3.99 13.64 2.33
C GLY A 63 -2.89 14.60 1.87
N ARG A 64 -1.66 14.12 1.71
CA ARG A 64 -0.49 14.93 1.31
C ARG A 64 0.30 14.24 0.21
N GLN A 65 -0.39 13.65 -0.76
CA GLN A 65 0.25 13.04 -1.91
C GLN A 65 0.47 14.05 -3.03
N PHE A 66 1.46 13.79 -3.87
CA PHE A 66 1.65 14.59 -5.09
C PHE A 66 0.53 14.31 -6.08
N GLN A 67 0.24 15.30 -6.93
CA GLN A 67 -0.77 15.14 -7.98
C GLN A 67 -0.42 13.96 -8.90
N GLU A 68 0.85 13.78 -9.20
CA GLU A 68 1.34 12.68 -10.03
C GLU A 68 1.02 11.32 -9.41
N SER A 69 1.03 11.22 -8.09
CA SER A 69 0.66 9.98 -7.39
C SER A 69 -0.82 9.66 -7.59
N TYR A 70 -1.70 10.64 -7.51
CA TYR A 70 -3.12 10.44 -7.75
C TYR A 70 -3.41 10.06 -9.20
N GLU A 71 -2.72 10.69 -10.15
CA GLU A 71 -2.83 10.35 -11.56
C GLU A 71 -2.39 8.91 -11.82
N LEU A 72 -1.30 8.49 -11.18
CA LEU A 72 -0.80 7.11 -11.28
C LEU A 72 -1.80 6.11 -10.69
N MET A 73 -2.43 6.44 -9.57
CA MET A 73 -3.46 5.60 -8.96
C MET A 73 -4.63 5.39 -9.92
N ASP A 74 -5.12 6.46 -10.52
CA ASP A 74 -6.22 6.39 -11.48
C ASP A 74 -5.85 5.59 -12.72
N LEU A 75 -4.66 5.81 -13.27
CA LEU A 75 -4.16 5.06 -14.42
C LEU A 75 -4.03 3.56 -14.10
N THR A 76 -3.54 3.22 -12.93
CA THR A 76 -3.35 1.84 -12.50
C THR A 76 -4.71 1.14 -12.36
N LYS A 77 -5.68 1.79 -11.72
CA LYS A 77 -7.03 1.25 -11.62
C LYS A 77 -7.66 0.99 -12.99
N LYS A 78 -7.49 1.93 -13.89
CA LYS A 78 -8.05 1.85 -15.24
C LYS A 78 -7.37 0.77 -16.07
N LYS A 79 -6.04 0.72 -16.03
CA LYS A 79 -5.25 -0.23 -16.83
C LYS A 79 -5.53 -1.68 -16.45
N TYR A 80 -5.61 -1.97 -15.17
CA TYR A 80 -5.77 -3.34 -14.66
C TYR A 80 -7.21 -3.66 -14.24
N GLN A 81 -8.11 -2.67 -14.31
CA GLN A 81 -9.49 -2.81 -13.83
C GLN A 81 -9.54 -3.30 -12.38
N LEU A 82 -8.69 -2.69 -11.55
CA LEU A 82 -8.55 -3.06 -10.15
C LEU A 82 -9.65 -2.48 -9.27
N ASP A 83 -10.03 -3.25 -8.25
CA ASP A 83 -10.81 -2.75 -7.13
C ASP A 83 -9.82 -2.30 -6.05
N LEU A 84 -9.27 -1.11 -6.21
CA LEU A 84 -8.31 -0.54 -5.29
C LEU A 84 -9.01 0.09 -4.10
N ILE A 85 -8.70 -0.41 -2.91
CA ILE A 85 -9.26 0.12 -1.67
C ILE A 85 -8.33 1.23 -1.17
N THR A 86 -8.89 2.41 -0.89
CA THR A 86 -8.13 3.55 -0.39
C THR A 86 -8.55 3.87 1.04
N TYR A 87 -7.60 3.89 1.95
CA TYR A 87 -7.83 4.28 3.34
C TYR A 87 -7.28 5.68 3.57
N PHE A 88 -8.03 6.48 4.31
CA PHE A 88 -7.68 7.86 4.63
C PHE A 88 -7.32 7.98 6.11
N PRO A 89 -6.55 9.01 6.51
CA PRO A 89 -6.23 9.21 7.92
C PRO A 89 -7.47 9.55 8.73
N ASN A 90 -7.39 9.36 10.05
CA ASN A 90 -8.47 9.76 10.94
C ASN A 90 -8.71 11.26 10.82
N LEU A 91 -9.94 11.66 10.50
CA LEU A 91 -10.29 13.04 10.22
C LEU A 91 -10.05 13.96 11.42
N ASP A 92 -10.50 13.53 12.60
CA ASP A 92 -10.39 14.36 13.82
C ASP A 92 -8.92 14.60 14.20
N LYS A 93 -8.09 13.57 14.13
CA LYS A 93 -6.66 13.67 14.45
C LYS A 93 -5.93 14.55 13.44
N THR A 94 -6.27 14.42 12.15
CA THR A 94 -5.66 15.20 11.08
C THR A 94 -6.07 16.67 11.19
N GLU A 95 -7.34 16.95 11.45
CA GLU A 95 -7.84 18.31 11.65
C GLU A 95 -7.18 18.99 12.85
N LYS A 96 -7.01 18.23 13.94
CA LYS A 96 -6.33 18.74 15.14
C LYS A 96 -4.87 19.08 14.84
N LEU A 97 -4.16 18.22 14.12
CA LEU A 97 -2.77 18.46 13.73
C LEU A 97 -2.64 19.73 12.91
N VAL A 98 -3.49 19.91 11.89
CA VAL A 98 -3.47 21.09 11.03
C VAL A 98 -3.81 22.34 11.83
N ARG A 99 -4.80 22.28 12.71
CA ARG A 99 -5.24 23.43 13.54
C ARG A 99 -4.14 23.89 14.50
N GLU A 100 -3.45 22.95 15.14
CA GLU A 100 -2.45 23.27 16.17
C GLU A 100 -1.08 23.61 15.58
N LYS A 101 -0.68 22.94 14.51
CA LYS A 101 0.69 23.05 13.96
C LYS A 101 0.76 23.49 12.49
N GLY A 102 -0.39 23.68 11.82
CA GLY A 102 -0.46 24.11 10.43
C GLY A 102 -0.30 22.95 9.44
N PHE A 103 -0.36 23.29 8.16
CA PHE A 103 -0.33 22.29 7.08
C PHE A 103 1.05 21.67 6.86
N ASN A 104 2.11 22.39 7.20
CA ASN A 104 3.48 22.02 6.84
C ASN A 104 4.36 21.75 8.07
N SER A 105 3.76 21.30 9.18
CA SER A 105 4.49 21.04 10.43
C SER A 105 5.64 20.04 10.26
N PHE A 106 5.51 19.10 9.33
CA PHE A 106 6.54 18.10 9.08
C PHE A 106 7.84 18.67 8.51
N TYR A 107 7.84 19.90 8.01
CA TYR A 107 9.06 20.57 7.57
C TYR A 107 9.85 21.20 8.72
N SER A 108 9.21 21.42 9.87
CA SER A 108 9.79 22.19 10.98
C SER A 108 10.76 21.39 11.84
N SER A 109 10.51 20.09 12.05
CA SER A 109 11.37 19.25 12.87
C SER A 109 11.17 17.76 12.55
N VAL A 110 12.12 16.94 13.01
CA VAL A 110 12.01 15.48 12.87
C VAL A 110 10.84 14.94 13.69
N GLU A 111 10.64 15.47 14.90
CA GLU A 111 9.52 15.08 15.78
C GLU A 111 8.17 15.38 15.13
N ASN A 112 8.02 16.56 14.53
CA ASN A 112 6.81 16.94 13.81
C ASN A 112 6.58 16.06 12.59
N ARG A 113 7.65 15.66 11.91
CA ARG A 113 7.56 14.76 10.75
C ARG A 113 7.06 13.38 11.18
N LYS A 114 7.60 12.84 12.27
CA LYS A 114 7.18 11.55 12.82
C LYS A 114 5.72 11.60 13.28
N GLU A 115 5.32 12.68 13.93
CA GLU A 115 3.94 12.87 14.37
C GLU A 115 2.99 12.93 13.17
N CYS A 116 3.33 13.70 12.14
CA CYS A 116 2.53 13.81 10.92
C CYS A 116 2.36 12.44 10.24
N CYS A 117 3.46 11.70 10.08
CA CYS A 117 3.41 10.37 9.48
C CYS A 117 2.58 9.40 10.33
N PHE A 118 2.73 9.45 11.66
CA PHE A 118 1.96 8.59 12.56
C PHE A 118 0.46 8.84 12.42
N ILE A 119 0.05 10.12 12.50
CA ILE A 119 -1.37 10.50 12.42
C ILE A 119 -1.97 10.15 11.06
N ARG A 120 -1.24 10.42 9.98
CA ARG A 120 -1.77 10.25 8.62
C ARG A 120 -1.74 8.80 8.13
N LYS A 121 -0.88 7.96 8.68
CA LYS A 121 -0.71 6.57 8.22
C LYS A 121 -1.23 5.52 9.20
N MET A 122 -1.39 5.89 10.45
CA MET A 122 -1.86 4.96 11.49
C MET A 122 -3.28 5.29 11.91
#